data_b672f5988ce4eef560d49d41316e0c5f
#
_entry.id   b672f5988ce4eef560d49d41316e0c5f
#
_cell.length_a   1.000
_cell.length_b   1.000
_cell.length_c   1.000
_cell.angle_alpha   90.00
_cell.angle_beta   90.00
_cell.angle_gamma   90.00
#
_symmetry.space_group_name_H-M   'P 1'
#
loop_
_entity.id
_entity.type
_entity.pdbx_description
1 polymer ?
#
loop_
_entity_poly.entity_id
_entity_poly.type
_entity_poly.pdbx_seq_one_letter_code
_entity_poly.pdbx_strand_id
1 'polypeptide(L)'
;MAPRQYVSIIAKACAFSVLRASCIFYFYVTKRTQNRHQTVASTGYALIKHGGGMLKIDKLTKRFGDKTAVDAATILVKKPSMIGIIGRSGAGKSTLLRMVNCLSDASEGTITFEGEEITGLRGAARRNWQSRCAMIFQQFNLVPRMDVVSNVLHGTLNKRSTFATMFNLYPQSDIHRAIEILDRLGIAEQAPKRAEALSGGQQQRVAIARALMQDPKIILADEPIASLDPMNAQVVMQALRRIHEEDGRMVIANLHTLDTARRYCDRVIGMRDGRIVFDGTPEQLTTGVARDIYGAGADFSEAATSTEIETLNRSEVREVKAYA
;
A
#
# COMPACT_ATOMS: atom_id res chain seq x y z
N MET A 1 9.74 -19.68 29.43
CA MET A 1 8.78 -20.81 29.39
C MET A 1 9.13 -21.72 28.24
N ALA A 2 9.17 -23.02 28.45
CA ALA A 2 9.85 -23.99 27.59
C ALA A 2 9.10 -24.35 26.32
N PRO A 3 9.83 -24.69 25.21
CA PRO A 3 9.24 -24.96 23.88
C PRO A 3 8.31 -26.18 23.79
N ARG A 4 8.25 -27.02 24.81
CA ARG A 4 7.49 -28.30 24.79
C ARG A 4 5.96 -28.15 24.91
N GLN A 5 5.43 -27.04 25.39
CA GLN A 5 3.99 -26.82 25.52
C GLN A 5 3.30 -26.47 24.20
N TYR A 6 4.01 -25.89 23.23
CA TYR A 6 3.46 -25.55 21.92
C TYR A 6 3.22 -26.76 21.00
N VAL A 7 3.97 -27.83 21.19
CA VAL A 7 3.85 -29.07 20.36
C VAL A 7 2.51 -29.80 20.64
N SER A 8 2.01 -29.74 21.86
CA SER A 8 0.76 -30.44 22.25
C SER A 8 -0.51 -29.77 21.71
N ILE A 9 -0.49 -28.46 21.52
CA ILE A 9 -1.65 -27.70 21.02
C ILE A 9 -1.80 -27.85 19.52
N ILE A 10 -0.68 -27.96 18.80
CA ILE A 10 -0.66 -28.09 17.33
C ILE A 10 -1.07 -29.50 16.87
N ALA A 11 -0.76 -30.53 17.64
CA ALA A 11 -1.10 -31.92 17.28
C ALA A 11 -2.62 -32.22 17.34
N LYS A 12 -3.40 -31.46 18.07
CA LYS A 12 -4.88 -31.65 18.19
C LYS A 12 -5.70 -30.87 17.16
N ALA A 13 -5.11 -29.91 16.42
CA ALA A 13 -5.80 -29.09 15.40
C ALA A 13 -5.71 -29.67 13.97
N CYS A 14 -5.04 -30.81 13.80
CA CYS A 14 -4.67 -31.38 12.51
C CYS A 14 -5.65 -32.42 11.96
N ALA A 15 -6.90 -32.09 11.79
CA ALA A 15 -7.80 -32.88 10.96
C ALA A 15 -8.51 -31.95 9.97
N PHE A 16 -8.24 -32.15 8.68
CA PHE A 16 -8.81 -31.49 7.50
C PHE A 16 -8.34 -30.05 7.20
N SER A 17 -7.53 -29.94 6.15
CA SER A 17 -7.10 -28.78 5.33
C SER A 17 -6.09 -27.77 5.92
N VAL A 18 -5.85 -27.69 7.20
CA VAL A 18 -4.92 -26.73 7.85
C VAL A 18 -3.47 -27.28 7.95
N LEU A 19 -3.27 -28.57 7.67
CA LEU A 19 -2.02 -29.32 7.88
C LEU A 19 -0.77 -28.78 7.16
N ARG A 20 -0.92 -28.06 6.03
CA ARG A 20 0.25 -27.60 5.25
C ARG A 20 0.87 -26.31 5.77
N ALA A 21 0.05 -25.36 6.22
CA ALA A 21 0.56 -24.06 6.69
C ALA A 21 1.25 -24.15 8.07
N SER A 22 0.72 -24.97 8.99
CA SER A 22 1.26 -25.12 10.34
C SER A 22 2.62 -25.82 10.40
N CYS A 23 2.87 -26.83 9.55
CA CYS A 23 4.19 -27.49 9.47
C CYS A 23 5.28 -26.55 8.92
N ILE A 24 4.92 -25.66 7.98
CA ILE A 24 5.86 -24.72 7.35
C ILE A 24 6.25 -23.64 8.34
N PHE A 25 5.31 -23.14 9.13
CA PHE A 25 5.55 -22.15 10.17
C PHE A 25 6.52 -22.66 11.25
N TYR A 26 6.38 -23.94 11.66
CA TYR A 26 7.29 -24.55 12.63
C TYR A 26 8.72 -24.68 12.09
N PHE A 27 8.87 -25.05 10.81
CA PHE A 27 10.18 -25.17 10.16
C PHE A 27 10.88 -23.81 9.96
N TYR A 28 10.11 -22.76 9.72
CA TYR A 28 10.61 -21.39 9.55
C TYR A 28 11.13 -20.80 10.87
N VAL A 29 10.37 -20.96 11.95
CA VAL A 29 10.75 -20.45 13.28
C VAL A 29 12.00 -21.18 13.82
N THR A 30 12.15 -22.48 13.59
CA THR A 30 13.31 -23.24 14.04
C THR A 30 14.60 -22.98 13.24
N LYS A 31 14.48 -22.60 11.94
CA LYS A 31 15.66 -22.24 11.13
C LYS A 31 16.20 -20.84 11.43
N ARG A 32 15.39 -19.91 11.94
CA ARG A 32 15.82 -18.53 12.23
C ARG A 32 16.85 -18.44 13.36
N THR A 33 16.95 -19.45 14.22
CA THR A 33 17.96 -19.48 15.30
C THR A 33 19.37 -19.85 14.83
N GLN A 34 19.55 -20.33 13.58
CA GLN A 34 20.85 -20.79 13.09
C GLN A 34 21.51 -19.95 11.98
N ASN A 35 20.81 -19.02 11.33
CA ASN A 35 21.41 -18.27 10.22
C ASN A 35 21.18 -16.74 10.34
N ARG A 36 21.85 -16.08 11.28
CA ARG A 36 22.21 -14.65 11.17
C ARG A 36 23.53 -14.56 10.41
N HIS A 37 23.51 -14.17 9.20
CA HIS A 37 24.54 -13.66 8.29
C HIS A 37 24.48 -14.32 6.91
N GLN A 38 23.62 -13.82 6.05
CA GLN A 38 23.89 -13.77 4.61
C GLN A 38 23.27 -12.51 4.03
N THR A 39 24.16 -11.66 3.55
CA THR A 39 23.89 -10.39 2.87
C THR A 39 23.07 -10.64 1.60
N VAL A 40 21.89 -10.05 1.52
CA VAL A 40 21.11 -10.05 0.28
C VAL A 40 21.75 -9.02 -0.65
N ALA A 41 22.34 -9.51 -1.72
CA ALA A 41 22.87 -8.69 -2.79
C ALA A 41 21.72 -7.92 -3.46
N SER A 42 21.84 -6.59 -3.45
CA SER A 42 20.97 -5.68 -4.17
C SER A 42 21.09 -5.92 -5.68
N THR A 43 20.04 -6.48 -6.28
CA THR A 43 19.94 -6.50 -7.75
C THR A 43 19.65 -5.07 -8.21
N GLY A 44 20.69 -4.42 -8.73
CA GLY A 44 20.59 -3.06 -9.24
C GLY A 44 19.56 -2.96 -10.35
N TYR A 45 18.56 -2.11 -10.16
CA TYR A 45 17.68 -1.69 -11.23
C TYR A 45 18.50 -0.92 -12.28
N ALA A 46 18.65 -1.49 -13.46
CA ALA A 46 19.20 -0.79 -14.60
C ALA A 46 18.35 0.44 -14.91
N LEU A 47 18.95 1.63 -14.81
CA LEU A 47 18.35 2.91 -15.21
C LEU A 47 18.09 2.87 -16.73
N ILE A 48 16.87 2.59 -17.11
CA ILE A 48 16.41 2.73 -18.50
C ILE A 48 16.33 4.24 -18.78
N LYS A 49 17.28 4.73 -19.58
CA LYS A 49 17.27 6.08 -20.16
C LYS A 49 16.12 6.19 -21.16
N HIS A 50 14.93 6.54 -20.71
CA HIS A 50 13.88 7.07 -21.57
C HIS A 50 13.57 8.48 -21.08
N GLY A 51 13.60 9.47 -21.96
CA GLY A 51 13.36 10.89 -21.69
C GLY A 51 11.92 11.26 -21.31
N GLY A 52 11.12 10.30 -20.86
CA GLY A 52 9.78 10.45 -20.31
C GLY A 52 9.79 10.10 -18.82
N GLY A 53 9.04 10.83 -18.00
CA GLY A 53 8.88 10.52 -16.58
C GLY A 53 8.33 9.10 -16.37
N MET A 54 8.56 8.53 -15.17
CA MET A 54 8.10 7.20 -14.82
C MET A 54 6.56 7.08 -14.87
N LEU A 55 5.83 8.11 -14.36
CA LEU A 55 4.37 8.24 -14.47
C LEU A 55 4.03 9.63 -14.97
N LYS A 56 3.30 9.72 -16.08
CA LYS A 56 2.75 10.97 -16.61
C LYS A 56 1.23 10.86 -16.68
N ILE A 57 0.55 11.80 -16.06
CA ILE A 57 -0.88 12.06 -16.18
C ILE A 57 -1.01 13.38 -16.92
N ASP A 58 -1.74 13.44 -18.02
CA ASP A 58 -1.85 14.63 -18.86
C ASP A 58 -3.31 14.98 -19.10
N LYS A 59 -3.73 16.12 -18.56
CA LYS A 59 -5.08 16.70 -18.65
C LYS A 59 -6.20 15.68 -18.38
N LEU A 60 -5.97 14.81 -17.38
CA LEU A 60 -6.88 13.72 -17.07
C LEU A 60 -8.18 14.26 -16.50
N THR A 61 -9.30 13.90 -17.13
CA THR A 61 -10.64 14.35 -16.74
C THR A 61 -11.56 13.16 -16.54
N LYS A 62 -12.40 13.23 -15.49
CA LYS A 62 -13.47 12.26 -15.23
C LYS A 62 -14.79 12.96 -14.97
N ARG A 63 -15.79 12.62 -15.79
CA ARG A 63 -17.18 13.06 -15.59
C ARG A 63 -18.07 11.87 -15.25
N PHE A 64 -19.02 12.10 -14.36
CA PHE A 64 -20.11 11.19 -14.02
C PHE A 64 -21.43 11.97 -14.24
N GLY A 65 -22.06 11.75 -15.39
CA GLY A 65 -23.15 12.62 -15.84
C GLY A 65 -22.68 14.08 -15.90
N ASP A 66 -23.40 14.98 -15.26
CA ASP A 66 -23.08 16.41 -15.24
C ASP A 66 -21.98 16.79 -14.24
N LYS A 67 -21.59 15.86 -13.35
CA LYS A 67 -20.57 16.13 -12.32
C LYS A 67 -19.17 15.80 -12.83
N THR A 68 -18.29 16.79 -12.84
CA THR A 68 -16.85 16.57 -13.08
C THR A 68 -16.16 16.27 -11.75
N ALA A 69 -15.67 15.03 -11.63
CA ALA A 69 -15.00 14.55 -10.42
C ALA A 69 -13.49 14.80 -10.42
N VAL A 70 -12.86 14.80 -11.61
CA VAL A 70 -11.47 15.22 -11.83
C VAL A 70 -11.48 16.08 -13.10
N ASP A 71 -10.82 17.23 -13.05
CA ASP A 71 -10.82 18.24 -14.11
C ASP A 71 -9.38 18.55 -14.52
N ALA A 72 -9.00 18.13 -15.72
CA ALA A 72 -7.73 18.38 -16.39
C ALA A 72 -6.47 18.17 -15.51
N ALA A 73 -6.48 17.16 -14.64
CA ALA A 73 -5.35 16.87 -13.75
C ALA A 73 -4.10 16.52 -14.54
N THR A 74 -2.99 17.20 -14.23
CA THR A 74 -1.69 16.97 -14.86
C THR A 74 -0.63 16.73 -13.80
N ILE A 75 0.04 15.57 -13.84
CA ILE A 75 1.06 15.14 -12.89
C ILE A 75 2.21 14.50 -13.65
N LEU A 76 3.44 14.87 -13.34
CA LEU A 76 4.64 14.23 -13.87
C LEU A 76 5.50 13.71 -12.72
N VAL A 77 5.69 12.40 -12.65
CA VAL A 77 6.59 11.74 -11.69
C VAL A 77 7.79 11.19 -12.45
N LYS A 78 8.98 11.73 -12.19
CA LYS A 78 10.20 11.36 -12.93
C LYS A 78 10.92 10.14 -12.36
N LYS A 79 10.77 9.90 -11.05
CA LYS A 79 11.40 8.79 -10.32
C LYS A 79 10.45 8.22 -9.27
N PRO A 80 10.64 6.98 -8.79
CA PRO A 80 9.87 6.47 -7.67
C PRO A 80 9.89 7.46 -6.51
N SER A 81 8.74 7.73 -5.93
CA SER A 81 8.56 8.68 -4.82
C SER A 81 7.37 8.25 -3.97
N MET A 82 7.38 8.61 -2.70
CA MET A 82 6.19 8.53 -1.86
C MET A 82 5.40 9.83 -1.98
N ILE A 83 4.24 9.77 -2.63
CA ILE A 83 3.39 10.93 -2.95
C ILE A 83 2.13 10.88 -2.11
N GLY A 84 1.85 11.98 -1.37
CA GLY A 84 0.60 12.17 -0.67
C GLY A 84 -0.37 13.01 -1.51
N ILE A 85 -1.59 12.53 -1.71
CA ILE A 85 -2.67 13.33 -2.30
C ILE A 85 -3.59 13.76 -1.16
N ILE A 86 -3.73 15.07 -0.97
CA ILE A 86 -4.53 15.67 0.11
C ILE A 86 -5.67 16.53 -0.47
N GLY A 87 -6.69 16.77 0.33
CA GLY A 87 -7.86 17.58 -0.03
C GLY A 87 -9.12 17.11 0.67
N ARG A 88 -10.16 17.92 0.64
CA ARG A 88 -11.45 17.63 1.28
C ARG A 88 -12.08 16.33 0.74
N SER A 89 -13.02 15.77 1.50
CA SER A 89 -13.90 14.71 0.99
C SER A 89 -14.59 15.19 -0.29
N GLY A 90 -14.64 14.34 -1.31
CA GLY A 90 -15.20 14.71 -2.62
C GLY A 90 -14.29 15.50 -3.55
N ALA A 91 -13.05 15.86 -3.18
CA ALA A 91 -12.12 16.60 -4.04
C ALA A 91 -11.63 15.83 -5.28
N GLY A 92 -12.00 14.55 -5.46
CA GLY A 92 -11.62 13.74 -6.62
C GLY A 92 -10.46 12.76 -6.40
N LYS A 93 -9.84 12.74 -5.20
CA LYS A 93 -8.65 11.93 -4.88
C LYS A 93 -8.80 10.45 -5.21
N SER A 94 -9.81 9.79 -4.67
CA SER A 94 -10.07 8.36 -4.92
C SER A 94 -10.40 8.08 -6.39
N THR A 95 -11.07 9.01 -7.07
CA THR A 95 -11.36 8.91 -8.50
C THR A 95 -10.06 8.94 -9.31
N LEU A 96 -9.13 9.83 -8.96
CA LEU A 96 -7.81 9.92 -9.60
C LEU A 96 -7.04 8.60 -9.44
N LEU A 97 -6.93 8.05 -8.21
CA LEU A 97 -6.26 6.78 -7.98
C LEU A 97 -6.92 5.64 -8.77
N ARG A 98 -8.25 5.58 -8.80
CA ARG A 98 -8.99 4.55 -9.55
C ARG A 98 -8.77 4.64 -11.05
N MET A 99 -8.59 5.84 -11.61
CA MET A 99 -8.20 6.01 -13.02
C MET A 99 -6.77 5.52 -13.27
N VAL A 100 -5.82 5.81 -12.39
CA VAL A 100 -4.45 5.31 -12.51
C VAL A 100 -4.41 3.78 -12.45
N ASN A 101 -5.23 3.13 -11.63
CA ASN A 101 -5.34 1.67 -11.58
C ASN A 101 -6.20 1.08 -12.72
N CYS A 102 -6.79 1.89 -13.59
CA CYS A 102 -7.78 1.47 -14.60
C CYS A 102 -9.03 0.78 -14.01
N LEU A 103 -9.40 1.08 -12.75
CA LEU A 103 -10.69 0.69 -12.16
C LEU A 103 -11.82 1.62 -12.62
N SER A 104 -11.50 2.83 -13.02
CA SER A 104 -12.41 3.78 -13.64
C SER A 104 -11.76 4.31 -14.91
N ASP A 105 -12.52 4.35 -16.01
CA ASP A 105 -12.03 4.90 -17.27
C ASP A 105 -12.02 6.43 -17.19
N ALA A 106 -11.00 7.05 -17.77
CA ALA A 106 -10.97 8.50 -17.98
C ALA A 106 -12.02 8.91 -19.03
N SER A 107 -12.57 10.12 -18.88
CA SER A 107 -13.41 10.74 -19.91
C SER A 107 -12.57 11.43 -20.97
N GLU A 108 -11.47 12.06 -20.56
CA GLU A 108 -10.49 12.76 -21.42
C GLU A 108 -9.09 12.68 -20.79
N GLY A 109 -8.06 12.98 -21.60
CA GLY A 109 -6.67 12.96 -21.17
C GLY A 109 -6.04 11.58 -21.21
N THR A 110 -4.76 11.50 -20.86
CA THR A 110 -3.96 10.27 -20.98
C THR A 110 -3.15 10.00 -19.71
N ILE A 111 -2.87 8.72 -19.48
CA ILE A 111 -1.94 8.26 -18.44
C ILE A 111 -0.89 7.38 -19.11
N THR A 112 0.38 7.69 -18.88
CA THR A 112 1.51 6.91 -19.39
C THR A 112 2.39 6.45 -18.22
N PHE A 113 2.81 5.20 -18.26
CA PHE A 113 3.75 4.64 -17.28
C PHE A 113 4.94 4.02 -18.01
N GLU A 114 6.17 4.48 -17.68
CA GLU A 114 7.42 4.03 -18.33
C GLU A 114 7.36 4.12 -19.88
N GLY A 115 6.63 5.10 -20.41
CA GLY A 115 6.43 5.30 -21.84
C GLY A 115 5.29 4.50 -22.46
N GLU A 116 4.65 3.60 -21.72
CA GLU A 116 3.48 2.83 -22.14
C GLU A 116 2.20 3.58 -21.79
N GLU A 117 1.32 3.81 -22.75
CA GLU A 117 0.00 4.39 -22.46
C GLU A 117 -0.91 3.34 -21.82
N ILE A 118 -1.46 3.69 -20.66
CA ILE A 118 -2.34 2.82 -19.89
C ILE A 118 -3.80 3.27 -19.90
N THR A 119 -4.10 4.39 -20.54
CA THR A 119 -5.46 4.92 -20.69
C THR A 119 -6.29 3.97 -21.55
N GLY A 120 -7.50 3.64 -21.08
CA GLY A 120 -8.44 2.85 -21.87
C GLY A 120 -8.07 1.38 -22.06
N LEU A 121 -7.06 0.85 -21.37
CA LEU A 121 -6.73 -0.58 -21.44
C LEU A 121 -7.95 -1.46 -21.14
N ARG A 122 -8.07 -2.60 -21.85
CA ARG A 122 -9.15 -3.58 -21.71
C ARG A 122 -8.61 -5.01 -21.58
N GLY A 123 -9.44 -5.90 -21.10
CA GLY A 123 -9.18 -7.34 -21.11
C GLY A 123 -7.86 -7.74 -20.45
N ALA A 124 -7.02 -8.46 -21.16
CA ALA A 124 -5.73 -8.95 -20.64
C ALA A 124 -4.72 -7.82 -20.37
N ALA A 125 -4.67 -6.79 -21.22
CA ALA A 125 -3.78 -5.64 -21.03
C ALA A 125 -4.11 -4.88 -19.74
N ARG A 126 -5.41 -4.65 -19.44
CA ARG A 126 -5.84 -4.05 -18.17
C ARG A 126 -5.41 -4.91 -16.96
N ARG A 127 -5.63 -6.23 -17.00
CA ARG A 127 -5.22 -7.12 -15.91
C ARG A 127 -3.70 -7.13 -15.71
N ASN A 128 -2.94 -7.11 -16.82
CA ASN A 128 -1.48 -7.02 -16.75
C ASN A 128 -1.03 -5.70 -16.09
N TRP A 129 -1.63 -4.57 -16.48
CA TRP A 129 -1.37 -3.30 -15.79
C TRP A 129 -1.72 -3.36 -14.31
N GLN A 130 -2.92 -3.83 -13.94
CA GLN A 130 -3.37 -3.94 -12.55
C GLN A 130 -2.46 -4.84 -11.70
N SER A 131 -1.77 -5.81 -12.30
CA SER A 131 -0.78 -6.61 -11.57
C SER A 131 0.52 -5.85 -11.26
N ARG A 132 0.84 -4.83 -12.07
CA ARG A 132 1.99 -3.94 -11.86
C ARG A 132 1.66 -2.72 -11.00
N CYS A 133 0.38 -2.45 -10.79
CA CYS A 133 -0.17 -1.31 -10.07
C CYS A 133 -1.14 -1.80 -8.99
N ALA A 134 -0.64 -2.17 -7.83
CA ALA A 134 -1.47 -2.68 -6.74
C ALA A 134 -2.28 -1.56 -6.09
N MET A 135 -3.49 -1.89 -5.63
CA MET A 135 -4.34 -0.95 -4.90
C MET A 135 -4.70 -1.46 -3.52
N ILE A 136 -4.48 -0.62 -2.52
CA ILE A 136 -4.91 -0.79 -1.13
C ILE A 136 -6.13 0.10 -0.95
N PHE A 137 -7.25 -0.49 -0.56
CA PHE A 137 -8.52 0.20 -0.41
C PHE A 137 -8.75 0.61 1.04
N GLN A 138 -9.58 1.63 1.26
CA GLN A 138 -10.03 2.07 2.58
C GLN A 138 -10.74 0.93 3.35
N GLN A 139 -11.63 0.21 2.70
CA GLN A 139 -12.14 -1.07 3.20
C GLN A 139 -11.12 -2.14 2.79
N PHE A 140 -10.57 -2.87 3.72
CA PHE A 140 -9.46 -3.81 3.52
C PHE A 140 -9.68 -4.84 2.40
N ASN A 141 -10.95 -5.10 2.04
CA ASN A 141 -11.38 -6.05 1.01
C ASN A 141 -10.77 -7.45 1.19
N LEU A 142 -10.59 -7.86 2.42
CA LEU A 142 -10.18 -9.21 2.76
C LEU A 142 -11.40 -10.14 2.71
N VAL A 143 -11.16 -11.42 2.45
CA VAL A 143 -12.16 -12.47 2.58
C VAL A 143 -12.26 -12.84 4.08
N PRO A 144 -13.33 -12.47 4.82
CA PRO A 144 -13.34 -12.51 6.28
C PRO A 144 -13.11 -13.90 6.86
N ARG A 145 -13.74 -14.92 6.28
CA ARG A 145 -13.70 -16.31 6.74
C ARG A 145 -12.45 -17.09 6.31
N MET A 146 -11.59 -16.48 5.49
CA MET A 146 -10.35 -17.08 5.01
C MET A 146 -9.21 -16.68 5.94
N ASP A 147 -8.22 -17.57 6.09
CA ASP A 147 -7.02 -17.26 6.86
C ASP A 147 -6.17 -16.16 6.20
N VAL A 148 -5.28 -15.58 7.01
CA VAL A 148 -4.45 -14.45 6.61
C VAL A 148 -3.51 -14.81 5.46
N VAL A 149 -2.85 -15.97 5.53
CA VAL A 149 -1.90 -16.36 4.48
C VAL A 149 -2.61 -16.59 3.14
N SER A 150 -3.80 -17.19 3.14
CA SER A 150 -4.61 -17.34 1.94
C SER A 150 -5.07 -16.01 1.36
N ASN A 151 -5.46 -15.05 2.20
CA ASN A 151 -5.77 -13.69 1.76
C ASN A 151 -4.56 -13.03 1.07
N VAL A 152 -3.34 -13.20 1.60
CA VAL A 152 -2.11 -12.67 0.99
C VAL A 152 -1.82 -13.36 -0.34
N LEU A 153 -1.96 -14.70 -0.40
CA LEU A 153 -1.74 -15.50 -1.61
C LEU A 153 -2.67 -15.11 -2.77
N HIS A 154 -3.85 -14.53 -2.48
CA HIS A 154 -4.73 -13.96 -3.51
C HIS A 154 -4.04 -12.84 -4.33
N GLY A 155 -2.99 -12.21 -3.84
CA GLY A 155 -2.16 -11.29 -4.63
C GLY A 155 -1.53 -11.94 -5.88
N THR A 156 -1.43 -13.28 -5.95
CA THR A 156 -0.85 -14.00 -7.10
C THR A 156 -1.89 -14.48 -8.13
N LEU A 157 -3.18 -14.21 -7.93
CA LEU A 157 -4.27 -14.77 -8.76
C LEU A 157 -4.11 -14.47 -10.26
N ASN A 158 -3.57 -13.30 -10.61
CA ASN A 158 -3.32 -12.91 -11.99
C ASN A 158 -2.26 -13.77 -12.70
N LYS A 159 -1.37 -14.42 -11.95
CA LYS A 159 -0.28 -15.29 -12.45
C LYS A 159 -0.68 -16.76 -12.49
N ARG A 160 -1.94 -17.11 -12.16
CA ARG A 160 -2.40 -18.49 -11.97
C ARG A 160 -3.52 -18.87 -12.92
N SER A 161 -3.57 -20.17 -13.21
CA SER A 161 -4.73 -20.73 -13.92
C SER A 161 -5.96 -20.74 -13.00
N THR A 162 -7.14 -20.60 -13.60
CA THR A 162 -8.43 -20.65 -12.87
C THR A 162 -8.57 -21.97 -12.07
N PHE A 163 -8.11 -23.08 -12.63
CA PHE A 163 -8.15 -24.39 -11.97
C PHE A 163 -7.30 -24.41 -10.68
N ALA A 164 -6.03 -23.97 -10.75
CA ALA A 164 -5.16 -23.92 -9.57
C ALA A 164 -5.72 -23.01 -8.48
N THR A 165 -6.37 -21.90 -8.88
CA THR A 165 -7.02 -20.96 -7.97
C THR A 165 -8.24 -21.60 -7.27
N MET A 166 -9.09 -22.30 -8.02
CA MET A 166 -10.31 -22.92 -7.52
C MET A 166 -10.02 -23.99 -6.45
N PHE A 167 -8.89 -24.70 -6.59
CA PHE A 167 -8.46 -25.72 -5.63
C PHE A 167 -7.44 -25.25 -4.60
N ASN A 168 -7.22 -23.91 -4.48
CA ASN A 168 -6.24 -23.31 -3.56
C ASN A 168 -4.84 -23.95 -3.65
N LEU A 169 -4.41 -24.33 -4.85
CA LEU A 169 -3.11 -24.97 -5.08
C LEU A 169 -2.03 -23.90 -5.21
N TYR A 170 -1.33 -23.61 -4.13
CA TYR A 170 -0.22 -22.65 -4.10
C TYR A 170 1.12 -23.38 -3.99
N PRO A 171 2.15 -22.98 -4.81
CA PRO A 171 3.52 -23.48 -4.63
C PRO A 171 4.06 -23.11 -3.26
N GLN A 172 4.94 -23.95 -2.74
CA GLN A 172 5.61 -23.68 -1.47
C GLN A 172 6.37 -22.36 -1.47
N SER A 173 6.98 -21.99 -2.61
CA SER A 173 7.66 -20.71 -2.79
C SER A 173 6.77 -19.50 -2.55
N ASP A 174 5.50 -19.56 -2.99
CA ASP A 174 4.56 -18.44 -2.78
C ASP A 174 4.11 -18.38 -1.32
N ILE A 175 3.93 -19.55 -0.67
CA ILE A 175 3.59 -19.60 0.76
C ILE A 175 4.74 -19.03 1.59
N HIS A 176 5.99 -19.40 1.32
CA HIS A 176 7.16 -18.85 2.00
C HIS A 176 7.22 -17.32 1.81
N ARG A 177 7.08 -16.85 0.56
CA ARG A 177 7.08 -15.42 0.27
C ARG A 177 5.95 -14.68 1.00
N ALA A 178 4.74 -15.26 1.10
CA ALA A 178 3.65 -14.66 1.84
C ALA A 178 3.99 -14.52 3.33
N ILE A 179 4.59 -15.55 3.94
CA ILE A 179 5.04 -15.50 5.34
C ILE A 179 6.16 -14.48 5.55
N GLU A 180 7.14 -14.40 4.64
CA GLU A 180 8.20 -13.37 4.69
C GLU A 180 7.64 -11.95 4.63
N ILE A 181 6.66 -11.70 3.76
CA ILE A 181 5.98 -10.40 3.67
C ILE A 181 5.21 -10.11 4.98
N LEU A 182 4.50 -11.10 5.54
CA LEU A 182 3.80 -10.94 6.81
C LEU A 182 4.77 -10.68 7.98
N ASP A 183 5.94 -11.33 7.99
CA ASP A 183 6.99 -11.11 9.00
C ASP A 183 7.56 -9.69 8.89
N ARG A 184 7.85 -9.23 7.68
CA ARG A 184 8.31 -7.85 7.42
C ARG A 184 7.29 -6.80 7.90
N LEU A 185 6.00 -7.12 7.86
CA LEU A 185 4.92 -6.25 8.36
C LEU A 185 4.59 -6.50 9.84
N GLY A 186 5.32 -7.36 10.56
CA GLY A 186 5.16 -7.64 11.97
C GLY A 186 3.87 -8.36 12.33
N ILE A 187 3.33 -9.19 11.44
CA ILE A 187 2.07 -9.94 11.65
C ILE A 187 2.16 -11.41 11.22
N ALA A 188 3.35 -11.99 11.12
CA ALA A 188 3.53 -13.39 10.73
C ALA A 188 2.80 -14.37 11.66
N GLU A 189 2.72 -14.09 12.96
CA GLU A 189 2.01 -14.92 13.94
C GLU A 189 0.50 -14.99 13.69
N GLN A 190 -0.04 -14.04 12.93
CA GLN A 190 -1.46 -14.01 12.57
C GLN A 190 -1.77 -14.87 11.33
N ALA A 191 -0.75 -15.39 10.63
CA ALA A 191 -0.89 -16.12 9.36
C ALA A 191 -1.98 -17.22 9.36
N PRO A 192 -2.15 -18.04 10.42
CA PRO A 192 -3.17 -19.09 10.47
C PRO A 192 -4.55 -18.61 10.93
N LYS A 193 -4.69 -17.34 11.38
CA LYS A 193 -5.96 -16.82 11.87
C LYS A 193 -6.87 -16.37 10.72
N ARG A 194 -8.18 -16.40 10.93
CA ARG A 194 -9.14 -15.81 9.99
C ARG A 194 -9.03 -14.30 9.98
N ALA A 195 -9.20 -13.68 8.81
CA ALA A 195 -9.10 -12.24 8.65
C ALA A 195 -10.11 -11.47 9.52
N GLU A 196 -11.31 -12.01 9.74
CA GLU A 196 -12.34 -11.42 10.61
C GLU A 196 -11.94 -11.34 12.10
N ALA A 197 -11.00 -12.16 12.55
CA ALA A 197 -10.53 -12.18 13.93
C ALA A 197 -9.41 -11.16 14.20
N LEU A 198 -9.00 -10.39 13.19
CA LEU A 198 -7.92 -9.41 13.29
C LEU A 198 -8.45 -8.02 13.66
N SER A 199 -7.62 -7.22 14.37
CA SER A 199 -7.87 -5.78 14.51
C SER A 199 -7.78 -5.05 13.17
N GLY A 200 -8.40 -3.86 13.06
CA GLY A 200 -8.38 -3.05 11.83
C GLY A 200 -6.95 -2.79 11.32
N GLY A 201 -6.02 -2.45 12.21
CA GLY A 201 -4.61 -2.24 11.84
C GLY A 201 -3.91 -3.52 11.37
N GLN A 202 -4.27 -4.68 11.91
CA GLN A 202 -3.77 -5.97 11.43
C GLN A 202 -4.37 -6.30 10.05
N GLN A 203 -5.68 -6.09 9.85
CA GLN A 203 -6.35 -6.28 8.56
C GLN A 203 -5.73 -5.39 7.47
N GLN A 204 -5.41 -4.13 7.79
CA GLN A 204 -4.75 -3.22 6.87
C GLN A 204 -3.36 -3.74 6.47
N ARG A 205 -2.57 -4.24 7.43
CA ARG A 205 -1.27 -4.84 7.12
C ARG A 205 -1.39 -6.10 6.27
N VAL A 206 -2.43 -6.90 6.43
CA VAL A 206 -2.74 -8.03 5.53
C VAL A 206 -3.08 -7.53 4.13
N ALA A 207 -3.85 -6.45 3.99
CA ALA A 207 -4.14 -5.84 2.69
C ALA A 207 -2.87 -5.32 1.99
N ILE A 208 -1.94 -4.72 2.75
CA ILE A 208 -0.60 -4.33 2.25
C ILE A 208 0.20 -5.58 1.83
N ALA A 209 0.21 -6.64 2.64
CA ALA A 209 0.89 -7.89 2.30
C ALA A 209 0.37 -8.49 0.99
N ARG A 210 -0.95 -8.50 0.81
CA ARG A 210 -1.59 -8.95 -0.45
C ARG A 210 -1.17 -8.10 -1.64
N ALA A 211 -1.08 -6.78 -1.47
CA ALA A 211 -0.61 -5.88 -2.52
C ALA A 211 0.86 -6.17 -2.87
N LEU A 212 1.73 -6.38 -1.90
CA LEU A 212 3.15 -6.73 -2.11
C LEU A 212 3.33 -8.10 -2.78
N MET A 213 2.42 -9.03 -2.55
CA MET A 213 2.46 -10.36 -3.17
C MET A 213 2.29 -10.30 -4.69
N GLN A 214 1.65 -9.24 -5.23
CA GLN A 214 1.58 -8.99 -6.68
C GLN A 214 2.94 -8.64 -7.29
N ASP A 215 3.91 -8.18 -6.48
CA ASP A 215 5.18 -7.60 -6.92
C ASP A 215 5.00 -6.35 -7.78
N PRO A 216 4.27 -5.34 -7.28
CA PRO A 216 3.89 -4.17 -8.06
C PRO A 216 5.05 -3.18 -8.21
N LYS A 217 5.05 -2.40 -9.29
CA LYS A 217 5.92 -1.21 -9.45
C LYS A 217 5.34 0.03 -8.76
N ILE A 218 4.01 0.11 -8.71
CA ILE A 218 3.26 1.18 -8.05
C ILE A 218 2.30 0.60 -7.02
N ILE A 219 2.24 1.22 -5.85
CA ILE A 219 1.24 0.98 -4.83
C ILE A 219 0.38 2.23 -4.70
N LEU A 220 -0.91 2.08 -4.92
CA LEU A 220 -1.92 3.10 -4.71
C LEU A 220 -2.65 2.78 -3.40
N ALA A 221 -2.68 3.72 -2.46
CA ALA A 221 -3.34 3.55 -1.17
C ALA A 221 -4.47 4.58 -1.02
N ASP A 222 -5.72 4.11 -1.11
CA ASP A 222 -6.90 4.95 -0.96
C ASP A 222 -7.30 5.00 0.51
N GLU A 223 -6.92 6.08 1.20
CA GLU A 223 -7.16 6.32 2.63
C GLU A 223 -6.68 5.17 3.55
N PRO A 224 -5.39 4.79 3.49
CA PRO A 224 -4.91 3.56 4.13
C PRO A 224 -4.98 3.57 5.66
N ILE A 225 -5.28 4.71 6.28
CA ILE A 225 -5.28 4.88 7.75
C ILE A 225 -6.60 5.45 8.30
N ALA A 226 -7.62 5.68 7.45
CA ALA A 226 -8.84 6.44 7.85
C ALA A 226 -9.66 5.81 8.98
N SER A 227 -9.56 4.49 9.19
CA SER A 227 -10.35 3.76 10.20
C SER A 227 -9.46 3.17 11.31
N LEU A 228 -8.24 3.68 11.46
CA LEU A 228 -7.25 3.14 12.40
C LEU A 228 -7.03 4.11 13.56
N ASP A 229 -6.76 3.55 14.74
CA ASP A 229 -6.22 4.32 15.85
C ASP A 229 -4.83 4.88 15.50
N PRO A 230 -4.36 5.92 16.22
CA PRO A 230 -3.12 6.62 15.91
C PRO A 230 -1.89 5.72 15.83
N MET A 231 -1.76 4.75 16.74
CA MET A 231 -0.62 3.84 16.77
C MET A 231 -0.60 2.92 15.55
N ASN A 232 -1.75 2.32 15.20
CA ASN A 232 -1.86 1.49 14.01
C ASN A 232 -1.69 2.31 12.72
N ALA A 233 -2.22 3.54 12.67
CA ALA A 233 -2.02 4.47 11.55
C ALA A 233 -0.52 4.74 11.31
N GLN A 234 0.24 5.00 12.38
CA GLN A 234 1.68 5.19 12.31
C GLN A 234 2.41 3.95 11.78
N VAL A 235 2.09 2.76 12.28
CA VAL A 235 2.69 1.49 11.83
C VAL A 235 2.42 1.26 10.34
N VAL A 236 1.20 1.53 9.87
CA VAL A 236 0.85 1.39 8.45
C VAL A 236 1.61 2.37 7.57
N MET A 237 1.70 3.65 7.96
CA MET A 237 2.45 4.65 7.19
C MET A 237 3.95 4.37 7.16
N GLN A 238 4.53 3.91 8.27
CA GLN A 238 5.92 3.46 8.33
C GLN A 238 6.16 2.25 7.42
N ALA A 239 5.23 1.29 7.36
CA ALA A 239 5.34 0.15 6.46
C ALA A 239 5.35 0.60 4.98
N LEU A 240 4.44 1.50 4.59
CA LEU A 240 4.43 2.06 3.22
C LEU A 240 5.71 2.84 2.91
N ARG A 241 6.23 3.61 3.87
CA ARG A 241 7.50 4.34 3.72
C ARG A 241 8.67 3.39 3.53
N ARG A 242 8.80 2.34 4.34
CA ARG A 242 9.84 1.30 4.19
C ARG A 242 9.75 0.60 2.83
N ILE A 243 8.55 0.27 2.36
CA ILE A 243 8.35 -0.34 1.03
C ILE A 243 8.88 0.60 -0.07
N HIS A 244 8.65 1.90 0.05
CA HIS A 244 9.22 2.88 -0.87
C HIS A 244 10.75 2.91 -0.79
N GLU A 245 11.32 3.04 0.40
CA GLU A 245 12.77 3.23 0.61
C GLU A 245 13.60 1.97 0.32
N GLU A 246 13.10 0.81 0.75
CA GLU A 246 13.86 -0.45 0.65
C GLU A 246 13.65 -1.15 -0.70
N ASP A 247 12.41 -1.11 -1.25
CA ASP A 247 12.08 -1.81 -2.50
C ASP A 247 12.13 -0.88 -3.72
N GLY A 248 12.33 0.44 -3.53
CA GLY A 248 12.33 1.42 -4.61
C GLY A 248 10.97 1.57 -5.32
N ARG A 249 9.86 1.19 -4.68
CA ARG A 249 8.53 1.24 -5.29
C ARG A 249 7.94 2.65 -5.21
N MET A 250 7.20 3.04 -6.25
CA MET A 250 6.37 4.24 -6.17
C MET A 250 5.17 3.98 -5.27
N VAL A 251 4.91 4.89 -4.32
CA VAL A 251 3.73 4.84 -3.45
C VAL A 251 2.94 6.14 -3.62
N ILE A 252 1.65 6.05 -3.94
CA ILE A 252 0.75 7.19 -4.02
C ILE A 252 -0.39 6.94 -3.03
N ALA A 253 -0.51 7.79 -2.01
CA ALA A 253 -1.49 7.61 -0.94
C ALA A 253 -2.43 8.81 -0.83
N ASN A 254 -3.74 8.56 -0.82
CA ASN A 254 -4.72 9.55 -0.40
C ASN A 254 -4.67 9.69 1.11
N LEU A 255 -4.46 10.91 1.57
CA LEU A 255 -4.32 11.24 2.99
C LEU A 255 -5.31 12.35 3.37
N HIS A 256 -5.76 12.33 4.63
CA HIS A 256 -6.68 13.35 5.14
C HIS A 256 -5.97 14.43 5.94
N THR A 257 -4.82 14.13 6.56
CA THR A 257 -4.10 15.04 7.45
C THR A 257 -2.84 15.58 6.81
N LEU A 258 -2.59 16.86 7.04
CA LEU A 258 -1.37 17.55 6.59
C LEU A 258 -0.12 16.99 7.24
N ASP A 259 -0.21 16.63 8.53
CA ASP A 259 0.92 16.13 9.30
C ASP A 259 1.41 14.77 8.80
N THR A 260 0.47 13.88 8.46
CA THR A 260 0.83 12.60 7.84
C THR A 260 1.54 12.83 6.50
N ALA A 261 1.02 13.74 5.66
CA ALA A 261 1.64 14.05 4.38
C ALA A 261 3.05 14.65 4.57
N ARG A 262 3.21 15.56 5.51
CA ARG A 262 4.52 16.19 5.85
C ARG A 262 5.53 15.17 6.37
N ARG A 263 5.07 14.24 7.20
CA ARG A 263 5.96 13.29 7.89
C ARG A 263 6.45 12.17 6.97
N TYR A 264 5.61 11.67 6.07
CA TYR A 264 5.88 10.44 5.33
C TYR A 264 6.12 10.62 3.83
N CYS A 265 5.68 11.72 3.21
CA CYS A 265 5.74 11.86 1.77
C CYS A 265 6.96 12.68 1.31
N ASP A 266 7.46 12.40 0.11
CA ASP A 266 8.51 13.18 -0.55
C ASP A 266 7.90 14.34 -1.37
N ARG A 267 6.64 14.17 -1.80
CA ARG A 267 5.88 15.14 -2.61
C ARG A 267 4.42 15.12 -2.18
N VAL A 268 3.79 16.26 -2.19
CA VAL A 268 2.39 16.42 -1.83
C VAL A 268 1.64 17.08 -2.99
N ILE A 269 0.49 16.50 -3.33
CA ILE A 269 -0.44 17.03 -4.33
C ILE A 269 -1.72 17.41 -3.61
N GLY A 270 -2.10 18.69 -3.67
CA GLY A 270 -3.34 19.22 -3.12
C GLY A 270 -4.43 19.26 -4.17
N MET A 271 -5.58 18.67 -3.87
CA MET A 271 -6.76 18.68 -4.75
C MET A 271 -7.92 19.43 -4.12
N ARG A 272 -8.60 20.25 -4.93
CA ARG A 272 -9.86 20.91 -4.59
C ARG A 272 -10.79 20.93 -5.80
N ASP A 273 -12.05 20.53 -5.61
CA ASP A 273 -13.10 20.55 -6.63
C ASP A 273 -12.68 19.88 -7.96
N GLY A 274 -12.01 18.74 -7.87
CA GLY A 274 -11.52 17.97 -9.00
C GLY A 274 -10.21 18.47 -9.61
N ARG A 275 -9.67 19.60 -9.18
CA ARG A 275 -8.46 20.24 -9.73
C ARG A 275 -7.27 20.08 -8.81
N ILE A 276 -6.08 20.02 -9.39
CA ILE A 276 -4.82 20.14 -8.65
C ILE A 276 -4.58 21.64 -8.38
N VAL A 277 -4.53 22.01 -7.11
CA VAL A 277 -4.28 23.38 -6.64
C VAL A 277 -2.90 23.55 -6.01
N PHE A 278 -2.24 22.43 -5.68
CA PHE A 278 -0.89 22.42 -5.14
C PHE A 278 -0.13 21.18 -5.61
N ASP A 279 1.14 21.35 -5.93
CA ASP A 279 2.06 20.27 -6.28
C ASP A 279 3.47 20.69 -5.87
N GLY A 280 3.98 20.10 -4.78
CA GLY A 280 5.25 20.55 -4.21
C GLY A 280 5.80 19.59 -3.15
N THR A 281 6.88 20.04 -2.48
CA THR A 281 7.46 19.30 -1.36
C THR A 281 6.66 19.55 -0.07
N PRO A 282 6.78 18.64 0.94
CA PRO A 282 6.13 18.83 2.23
C PRO A 282 6.46 20.17 2.92
N GLU A 283 7.68 20.68 2.72
CA GLU A 283 8.14 21.95 3.30
C GLU A 283 7.41 23.18 2.69
N GLN A 284 6.98 23.06 1.43
CA GLN A 284 6.22 24.10 0.74
C GLN A 284 4.74 24.15 1.15
N LEU A 285 4.27 23.15 1.92
CA LEU A 285 2.89 23.07 2.39
C LEU A 285 2.67 24.03 3.57
N THR A 286 2.59 25.33 3.27
CA THR A 286 2.33 26.40 4.25
C THR A 286 0.87 26.43 4.68
N THR A 287 0.56 27.19 5.74
CA THR A 287 -0.83 27.42 6.20
C THR A 287 -1.68 28.09 5.10
N GLY A 288 -1.09 28.98 4.28
CA GLY A 288 -1.78 29.58 3.13
C GLY A 288 -2.19 28.54 2.10
N VAL A 289 -1.26 27.67 1.68
CA VAL A 289 -1.51 26.56 0.77
C VAL A 289 -2.56 25.59 1.33
N ALA A 290 -2.50 25.32 2.64
CA ALA A 290 -3.51 24.48 3.28
C ALA A 290 -4.92 25.11 3.19
N ARG A 291 -5.05 26.45 3.35
CA ARG A 291 -6.33 27.15 3.15
C ARG A 291 -6.81 27.07 1.70
N ASP A 292 -5.91 27.11 0.73
CA ASP A 292 -6.28 26.96 -0.68
C ASP A 292 -6.81 25.56 -0.98
N ILE A 293 -6.24 24.53 -0.37
CA ILE A 293 -6.65 23.14 -0.55
C ILE A 293 -7.97 22.85 0.18
N TYR A 294 -8.10 23.27 1.45
CA TYR A 294 -9.23 22.91 2.30
C TYR A 294 -10.33 23.99 2.36
N GLY A 295 -10.08 25.21 1.84
CA GLY A 295 -10.99 26.36 1.90
C GLY A 295 -10.85 27.17 3.19
N ALA A 296 -11.26 28.44 3.14
CA ALA A 296 -11.08 29.43 4.22
C ALA A 296 -11.85 29.14 5.53
N GLY A 297 -12.82 28.23 5.51
CA GLY A 297 -13.63 27.85 6.67
C GLY A 297 -13.25 26.51 7.29
N ALA A 298 -12.18 25.86 6.85
CA ALA A 298 -11.71 24.64 7.49
C ALA A 298 -11.00 25.02 8.80
N ASP A 299 -11.57 24.59 9.92
CA ASP A 299 -10.86 24.58 11.20
C ASP A 299 -9.62 23.71 11.04
N PHE A 300 -8.43 24.34 11.03
CA PHE A 300 -7.17 23.62 10.88
C PHE A 300 -6.91 22.66 12.06
N SER A 301 -7.68 22.80 13.17
CA SER A 301 -7.72 21.85 14.26
C SER A 301 -8.25 20.47 13.82
N GLU A 302 -9.28 20.37 12.99
CA GLU A 302 -9.78 19.07 12.50
C GLU A 302 -8.87 18.42 11.43
N ALA A 303 -8.21 19.22 10.59
CA ALA A 303 -7.24 18.73 9.61
C ALA A 303 -5.86 18.42 10.24
N ALA A 304 -5.56 19.00 11.41
CA ALA A 304 -4.31 18.81 12.16
C ALA A 304 -4.46 17.85 13.36
N THR A 305 -5.64 17.68 13.90
CA THR A 305 -5.87 17.02 15.20
C THR A 305 -6.74 15.79 15.11
N SER A 306 -6.40 14.80 14.30
CA SER A 306 -6.77 13.44 14.70
C SER A 306 -5.63 12.74 15.46
N THR A 307 -4.51 13.44 15.74
CA THR A 307 -3.45 12.86 16.58
C THR A 307 -2.51 13.96 17.08
N GLU A 308 -2.68 14.43 18.31
CA GLU A 308 -1.58 14.97 19.09
C GLU A 308 -0.56 13.85 19.32
N ILE A 309 0.44 13.76 18.44
CA ILE A 309 1.67 13.05 18.73
C ILE A 309 2.69 14.12 19.02
N GLU A 310 3.18 14.16 20.28
CA GLU A 310 4.32 14.96 20.70
C GLU A 310 5.41 14.95 19.63
N THR A 311 5.94 16.13 19.36
CA THR A 311 7.03 16.39 18.42
C THR A 311 8.30 15.64 18.85
N LEU A 312 8.41 14.38 18.44
CA LEU A 312 9.71 13.72 18.43
C LEU A 312 10.51 14.23 17.25
N ASN A 313 11.57 14.95 17.58
CA ASN A 313 12.49 15.61 16.65
C ASN A 313 13.12 14.59 15.67
N ARG A 314 13.34 14.97 14.43
CA ARG A 314 14.00 14.15 13.36
C ARG A 314 15.36 13.57 13.77
N SER A 315 16.00 14.07 14.82
CA SER A 315 17.25 13.57 15.41
C SER A 315 17.11 12.26 16.20
N GLU A 316 15.95 11.98 16.80
CA GLU A 316 15.75 10.80 17.66
C GLU A 316 15.46 9.51 16.89
N VAL A 317 15.04 9.62 15.64
CA VAL A 317 14.81 8.43 14.77
C VAL A 317 16.12 7.72 14.39
N ARG A 318 17.28 8.37 14.58
CA ARG A 318 18.60 7.76 14.34
C ARG A 318 19.12 6.91 15.52
N GLU A 319 18.67 7.14 16.73
CA GLU A 319 19.19 6.43 17.92
C GLU A 319 18.49 5.10 18.22
N VAL A 320 17.27 4.87 17.75
CA VAL A 320 16.58 3.58 17.94
C VAL A 320 17.21 2.42 17.13
N LYS A 321 18.17 2.70 16.24
CA LYS A 321 18.96 1.67 15.54
C LYS A 321 20.02 0.96 16.38
N ALA A 322 20.25 1.37 17.62
CA ALA A 322 21.30 0.81 18.48
C ALA A 322 20.82 -0.29 19.46
N TYR A 323 19.52 -0.53 19.60
CA TYR A 323 18.97 -1.51 20.56
C TYR A 323 17.87 -2.41 19.95
N ALA A 324 18.10 -2.98 18.77
CA ALA A 324 17.27 -4.07 18.24
C ALA A 324 18.13 -5.10 17.50
#